data_1475e30fdf9de69359fcd015606f85a7
#
_entry.id   1475e30fdf9de69359fcd015606f85a7
#
_cell.length_a   1.000
_cell.length_b   1.000
_cell.length_c   1.000
_cell.angle_alpha   90.00
_cell.angle_beta   90.00
_cell.angle_gamma   90.00
#
_symmetry.space_group_name_H-M   'P 1'
#
loop_
_entity.id
_entity.type
_entity.pdbx_description
1 polymer ?
#
loop_
_entity_poly.entity_id
_entity_poly.type
_entity_poly.pdbx_seq_one_letter_code
_entity_poly.pdbx_strand_id
1 'polypeptide(L)'
;MTIPRILIIAGSDSGGGAGIQADIKTVTMLGGHAMTAVTALTAQNTLGVQRVMPVPADMVIAQIDAVVRDIGVDAIKIGMIGSAETANAVADYLAASSFANASSSPRKRGPSSYPESHEEAPEMGPRPSTSLRSALRGGDEESDVPVIFDPVMVATSGAPLADADTIVAFARLMRLATLTTPNLPELAALGGEAAVLATGTALLVKGGHGAGDTIEDRLVTPAGASLFANPRIDTRHTHGTGCTLASAIATGLGAGLPLADAVARGIAYVRAALANAPGLGAGHGPMGHALGTTPFDLIEANRA
;
A
#
# COMPACT_ATOMS: atom_id res chain seq x y z
N MET A 1 3.01 -3.89 22.62
CA MET A 1 2.55 -4.11 21.23
C MET A 1 3.72 -3.82 20.33
N THR A 2 4.02 -4.68 19.39
CA THR A 2 5.02 -4.41 18.34
C THR A 2 4.42 -3.45 17.30
N ILE A 3 5.19 -2.46 16.85
CA ILE A 3 4.76 -1.52 15.80
C ILE A 3 4.77 -2.27 14.47
N PRO A 4 3.63 -2.44 13.75
CA PRO A 4 3.59 -3.12 12.47
C PRO A 4 4.37 -2.31 11.40
N ARG A 5 5.27 -3.00 10.67
CA ARG A 5 6.15 -2.43 9.65
C ARG A 5 5.51 -2.66 8.28
N ILE A 6 5.08 -1.60 7.64
CA ILE A 6 4.32 -1.68 6.39
C ILE A 6 5.16 -1.16 5.24
N LEU A 7 5.47 -2.04 4.29
CA LEU A 7 6.12 -1.66 3.04
C LEU A 7 5.07 -1.20 2.02
N ILE A 8 5.20 0.03 1.56
CA ILE A 8 4.35 0.66 0.56
C ILE A 8 5.11 0.73 -0.76
N ILE A 9 4.61 0.06 -1.80
CA ILE A 9 5.15 0.09 -3.16
C ILE A 9 4.15 0.88 -4.00
N ALA A 10 4.39 2.18 -4.20
CA ALA A 10 3.43 3.05 -4.88
C ALA A 10 4.05 4.34 -5.40
N GLY A 11 3.31 5.05 -6.25
CA GLY A 11 3.69 6.37 -6.75
C GLY A 11 3.53 7.47 -5.70
N SER A 12 4.26 8.57 -5.89
CA SER A 12 4.22 9.77 -5.06
C SER A 12 3.22 10.78 -5.63
N ASP A 13 2.32 11.29 -4.80
CA ASP A 13 1.41 12.39 -5.12
C ASP A 13 1.89 13.70 -4.49
N SER A 14 2.36 14.65 -5.32
CA SER A 14 2.83 15.97 -4.85
C SER A 14 1.76 16.80 -4.14
N GLY A 15 0.47 16.55 -4.43
CA GLY A 15 -0.67 17.16 -3.74
C GLY A 15 -0.93 16.59 -2.34
N GLY A 16 -0.30 15.46 -2.00
CA GLY A 16 -0.32 14.86 -0.69
C GLY A 16 -1.64 14.17 -0.31
N GLY A 17 -2.58 14.02 -1.23
CA GLY A 17 -3.91 13.43 -0.98
C GLY A 17 -4.01 11.93 -1.25
N ALA A 18 -3.13 11.40 -2.11
CA ALA A 18 -3.10 10.00 -2.51
C ALA A 18 -1.66 9.45 -2.49
N GLY A 19 -1.43 8.31 -3.14
CA GLY A 19 -0.12 7.69 -3.27
C GLY A 19 0.56 7.46 -1.93
N ILE A 20 1.90 7.40 -1.94
CA ILE A 20 2.68 7.16 -0.71
C ILE A 20 2.39 8.16 0.40
N GLN A 21 1.99 9.39 0.07
CA GLN A 21 1.69 10.42 1.08
C GLN A 21 0.42 10.09 1.88
N ALA A 22 -0.63 9.62 1.23
CA ALA A 22 -1.83 9.12 1.91
C ALA A 22 -1.53 7.85 2.68
N ASP A 23 -0.74 6.96 2.10
CA ASP A 23 -0.35 5.68 2.67
C ASP A 23 0.45 5.88 3.97
N ILE A 24 1.49 6.73 3.96
CA ILE A 24 2.32 7.06 5.14
C ILE A 24 1.45 7.64 6.27
N LYS A 25 0.60 8.62 5.94
CA LYS A 25 -0.31 9.23 6.93
C LYS A 25 -1.25 8.20 7.55
N THR A 26 -1.79 7.30 6.72
CA THR A 26 -2.71 6.24 7.15
C THR A 26 -2.02 5.25 8.08
N VAL A 27 -0.87 4.70 7.66
CA VAL A 27 -0.09 3.74 8.44
C VAL A 27 0.32 4.34 9.78
N THR A 28 0.84 5.58 9.76
CA THR A 28 1.26 6.29 10.98
C THR A 28 0.08 6.53 11.92
N MET A 29 -1.07 7.00 11.39
CA MET A 29 -2.27 7.25 12.20
C MET A 29 -2.83 5.97 12.84
N LEU A 30 -2.66 4.83 12.17
CA LEU A 30 -3.09 3.52 12.66
C LEU A 30 -2.04 2.80 13.52
N GLY A 31 -0.94 3.49 13.89
CA GLY A 31 0.08 3.01 14.83
C GLY A 31 1.17 2.14 14.18
N GLY A 32 1.30 2.17 12.85
CA GLY A 32 2.34 1.45 12.10
C GLY A 32 3.55 2.32 11.76
N HIS A 33 4.62 1.65 11.32
CA HIS A 33 5.79 2.27 10.71
C HIS A 33 5.73 2.10 9.19
N ALA A 34 5.66 3.21 8.46
CA ALA A 34 5.57 3.21 7.01
C ALA A 34 6.96 3.27 6.36
N MET A 35 7.24 2.31 5.48
CA MET A 35 8.42 2.31 4.60
C MET A 35 7.93 2.38 3.15
N THR A 36 8.71 2.98 2.25
CA THR A 36 8.27 3.20 0.87
C THR A 36 9.28 2.74 -0.16
N ALA A 37 8.77 2.14 -1.23
CA ALA A 37 9.45 2.00 -2.52
C ALA A 37 8.66 2.80 -3.55
N VAL A 38 9.23 3.92 -3.99
CA VAL A 38 8.55 4.88 -4.88
C VAL A 38 8.64 4.38 -6.31
N THR A 39 7.50 4.18 -6.96
CA THR A 39 7.40 3.65 -8.33
C THR A 39 7.32 4.74 -9.40
N ALA A 40 6.84 5.93 -9.04
CA ALA A 40 6.76 7.09 -9.91
C ALA A 40 6.67 8.38 -9.09
N LEU A 41 7.14 9.48 -9.65
CA LEU A 41 6.88 10.83 -9.15
C LEU A 41 5.80 11.48 -10.02
N THR A 42 4.87 12.22 -9.39
CA THR A 42 3.87 12.99 -10.14
C THR A 42 3.98 14.48 -9.82
N ALA A 43 3.74 15.31 -10.85
CA ALA A 43 3.30 16.68 -10.65
C ALA A 43 1.76 16.63 -10.67
N GLN A 44 1.16 16.64 -9.49
CA GLN A 44 -0.27 16.41 -9.31
C GLN A 44 -0.82 17.36 -8.23
N ASN A 45 -2.06 17.78 -8.41
CA ASN A 45 -2.82 18.55 -7.44
C ASN A 45 -4.30 18.08 -7.42
N THR A 46 -5.18 18.81 -6.74
CA THR A 46 -6.60 18.44 -6.62
C THR A 46 -7.39 18.53 -7.94
N LEU A 47 -6.85 19.19 -8.97
CA LEU A 47 -7.46 19.33 -10.29
C LEU A 47 -7.03 18.22 -11.24
N GLY A 48 -5.85 17.61 -11.05
CA GLY A 48 -5.39 16.53 -11.92
C GLY A 48 -3.90 16.27 -11.86
N VAL A 49 -3.49 15.32 -12.71
CA VAL A 49 -2.10 14.91 -12.93
C VAL A 49 -1.56 15.64 -14.15
N GLN A 50 -0.56 16.51 -13.96
CA GLN A 50 0.08 17.27 -15.04
C GLN A 50 1.26 16.49 -15.66
N ARG A 51 1.98 15.71 -14.83
CA ARG A 51 3.14 14.95 -15.30
C ARG A 51 3.38 13.74 -14.43
N VAL A 52 3.85 12.65 -15.03
CA VAL A 52 4.31 11.44 -14.36
C VAL A 52 5.76 11.17 -14.79
N MET A 53 6.62 10.84 -13.85
CA MET A 53 7.97 10.38 -14.09
C MET A 53 8.13 9.00 -13.43
N PRO A 54 8.15 7.91 -14.21
CA PRO A 54 8.41 6.58 -13.67
C PRO A 54 9.80 6.50 -13.03
N VAL A 55 9.90 5.77 -11.93
CA VAL A 55 11.19 5.38 -11.33
C VAL A 55 11.65 4.09 -12.01
N PRO A 56 12.92 3.96 -12.42
CA PRO A 56 13.44 2.72 -13.01
C PRO A 56 13.19 1.51 -12.12
N ALA A 57 12.86 0.36 -12.72
CA ALA A 57 12.46 -0.84 -12.00
C ALA A 57 13.55 -1.36 -11.06
N ASP A 58 14.83 -1.29 -11.47
CA ASP A 58 15.99 -1.64 -10.65
C ASP A 58 16.09 -0.79 -9.39
N MET A 59 15.82 0.53 -9.48
CA MET A 59 15.77 1.42 -8.32
C MET A 59 14.60 1.09 -7.41
N VAL A 60 13.44 0.72 -7.94
CA VAL A 60 12.29 0.27 -7.12
C VAL A 60 12.67 -0.97 -6.33
N ILE A 61 13.30 -1.95 -6.97
CA ILE A 61 13.77 -3.17 -6.30
C ILE A 61 14.85 -2.86 -5.26
N ALA A 62 15.78 -1.95 -5.56
CA ALA A 62 16.81 -1.54 -4.59
C ALA A 62 16.20 -0.89 -3.34
N GLN A 63 15.16 -0.06 -3.47
CA GLN A 63 14.43 0.51 -2.34
C GLN A 63 13.75 -0.58 -1.48
N ILE A 64 13.10 -1.56 -2.13
CA ILE A 64 12.47 -2.70 -1.44
C ILE A 64 13.54 -3.48 -0.66
N ASP A 65 14.62 -3.86 -1.32
CA ASP A 65 15.69 -4.68 -0.74
C ASP A 65 16.36 -3.99 0.46
N ALA A 66 16.59 -2.69 0.36
CA ALA A 66 17.21 -1.90 1.42
C ALA A 66 16.41 -1.96 2.73
N VAL A 67 15.08 -1.74 2.67
CA VAL A 67 14.25 -1.69 3.88
C VAL A 67 13.90 -3.08 4.40
N VAL A 68 13.70 -4.04 3.50
CA VAL A 68 13.37 -5.42 3.88
C VAL A 68 14.52 -6.07 4.65
N ARG A 69 15.76 -5.86 4.21
CA ARG A 69 16.94 -6.49 4.84
C ARG A 69 17.32 -5.88 6.18
N ASP A 70 17.04 -4.62 6.40
CA ASP A 70 17.43 -3.91 7.62
C ASP A 70 16.28 -3.85 8.64
N ILE A 71 15.11 -3.39 8.21
CA ILE A 71 13.97 -3.12 9.09
C ILE A 71 13.05 -4.34 9.20
N GLY A 72 12.86 -5.07 8.09
CA GLY A 72 11.86 -6.14 7.96
C GLY A 72 10.46 -5.59 7.68
N VAL A 73 9.53 -6.49 7.32
CA VAL A 73 8.17 -6.13 6.86
C VAL A 73 7.13 -7.07 7.46
N ASP A 74 6.03 -6.51 7.97
CA ASP A 74 4.90 -7.27 8.53
C ASP A 74 3.69 -7.32 7.57
N ALA A 75 3.59 -6.36 6.63
CA ALA A 75 2.64 -6.40 5.51
C ALA A 75 3.13 -5.51 4.36
N ILE A 76 2.69 -5.82 3.14
CA ILE A 76 3.02 -5.06 1.93
C ILE A 76 1.74 -4.47 1.34
N LYS A 77 1.75 -3.19 0.99
CA LYS A 77 0.73 -2.55 0.17
C LYS A 77 1.32 -2.19 -1.19
N ILE A 78 0.69 -2.67 -2.25
CA ILE A 78 1.04 -2.29 -3.63
C ILE A 78 -0.09 -1.40 -4.16
N GLY A 79 0.26 -0.19 -4.63
CA GLY A 79 -0.66 0.74 -5.28
C GLY A 79 -0.31 1.00 -6.74
N MET A 80 -0.28 2.26 -7.15
CA MET A 80 0.15 2.64 -8.50
C MET A 80 1.58 2.15 -8.78
N ILE A 81 1.71 1.22 -9.74
CA ILE A 81 2.99 0.54 -9.99
C ILE A 81 3.86 1.22 -11.06
N GLY A 82 3.26 2.06 -11.91
CA GLY A 82 3.95 2.89 -12.89
C GLY A 82 4.18 2.26 -14.26
N SER A 83 4.58 0.99 -14.36
CA SER A 83 4.83 0.31 -15.64
C SER A 83 4.72 -1.21 -15.53
N ALA A 84 4.55 -1.89 -16.66
CA ALA A 84 4.59 -3.35 -16.76
C ALA A 84 5.96 -3.92 -16.32
N GLU A 85 7.05 -3.24 -16.65
CA GLU A 85 8.40 -3.61 -16.23
C GLU A 85 8.51 -3.63 -14.71
N THR A 86 8.11 -2.56 -14.04
CA THR A 86 8.11 -2.47 -12.58
C THR A 86 7.18 -3.51 -11.95
N ALA A 87 5.98 -3.72 -12.51
CA ALA A 87 5.04 -4.74 -12.02
C ALA A 87 5.65 -6.14 -12.07
N ASN A 88 6.31 -6.48 -13.18
CA ASN A 88 6.98 -7.76 -13.34
C ASN A 88 8.18 -7.91 -12.40
N ALA A 89 9.03 -6.88 -12.28
CA ALA A 89 10.18 -6.91 -11.38
C ALA A 89 9.77 -7.07 -9.91
N VAL A 90 8.72 -6.36 -9.47
CA VAL A 90 8.17 -6.52 -8.12
C VAL A 90 7.59 -7.92 -7.93
N ALA A 91 6.86 -8.46 -8.91
CA ALA A 91 6.33 -9.82 -8.83
C ALA A 91 7.45 -10.87 -8.77
N ASP A 92 8.53 -10.71 -9.55
CA ASP A 92 9.69 -11.60 -9.50
C ASP A 92 10.39 -11.53 -8.14
N TYR A 93 10.59 -10.33 -7.59
CA TYR A 93 11.21 -10.14 -6.28
C TYR A 93 10.39 -10.80 -5.16
N LEU A 94 9.08 -10.58 -5.14
CA LEU A 94 8.20 -11.18 -4.13
C LEU A 94 8.11 -12.70 -4.26
N ALA A 95 8.03 -13.23 -5.49
CA ALA A 95 8.00 -14.67 -5.74
C ALA A 95 9.31 -15.36 -5.32
N ALA A 96 10.47 -14.78 -5.66
CA ALA A 96 11.77 -15.31 -5.26
C ALA A 96 11.95 -15.37 -3.74
N SER A 97 11.37 -14.40 -3.04
CA SER A 97 11.39 -14.31 -1.59
C SER A 97 10.55 -15.38 -0.89
N SER A 98 9.55 -15.92 -1.58
CA SER A 98 8.70 -17.02 -1.09
C SER A 98 9.39 -18.38 -1.12
N PHE A 99 10.46 -18.56 -1.90
CA PHE A 99 11.11 -19.85 -2.16
C PHE A 99 12.43 -20.08 -1.41
N ALA A 100 12.96 -19.09 -0.70
CA ALA A 100 14.22 -19.24 -0.01
C ALA A 100 14.01 -19.76 1.42
N ASN A 101 13.92 -21.08 1.57
CA ASN A 101 13.97 -21.78 2.86
C ASN A 101 15.39 -21.87 3.40
N ALA A 102 15.50 -21.75 4.71
CA ALA A 102 16.50 -22.25 5.62
C ALA A 102 17.55 -21.28 6.19
N SER A 103 17.47 -21.23 7.49
CA SER A 103 18.51 -21.01 8.52
C SER A 103 19.33 -19.72 8.46
N SER A 104 19.06 -18.81 9.38
CA SER A 104 20.09 -17.92 9.93
C SER A 104 19.79 -17.54 11.39
N SER A 105 20.79 -17.79 12.23
CA SER A 105 20.83 -17.42 13.64
C SER A 105 20.76 -15.90 13.87
N PRO A 106 20.25 -15.43 15.03
CA PRO A 106 20.12 -13.99 15.29
C PRO A 106 21.47 -13.31 15.41
N ARG A 107 21.68 -12.23 14.64
CA ARG A 107 22.88 -11.38 14.78
C ARG A 107 22.75 -10.45 15.99
N LYS A 108 23.71 -10.51 16.89
CA LYS A 108 23.90 -9.54 17.98
C LYS A 108 24.21 -8.15 17.39
N ARG A 109 23.51 -7.12 17.86
CA ARG A 109 23.79 -5.73 17.54
C ARG A 109 25.15 -5.32 18.11
N GLY A 110 26.07 -4.86 17.24
CA GLY A 110 27.26 -4.12 17.62
C GLY A 110 27.01 -2.61 17.40
N PRO A 111 27.77 -1.72 18.10
CA PRO A 111 27.57 -0.28 17.99
C PRO A 111 27.95 0.24 16.60
N SER A 112 27.10 1.12 16.05
CA SER A 112 27.28 1.81 14.79
C SER A 112 28.38 2.85 14.89
N SER A 113 29.42 2.72 14.06
CA SER A 113 30.35 3.80 13.74
C SER A 113 30.21 4.10 12.25
N TYR A 114 29.69 5.27 11.92
CA TYR A 114 29.70 5.80 10.55
C TYR A 114 31.06 6.45 10.28
N PRO A 115 31.79 6.10 9.21
CA PRO A 115 32.84 6.93 8.68
C PRO A 115 32.28 7.88 7.63
N GLU A 116 32.51 9.17 7.79
CA GLU A 116 32.38 10.16 6.72
C GLU A 116 33.55 9.96 5.73
N SER A 117 33.27 9.45 4.53
CA SER A 117 34.13 9.64 3.36
C SER A 117 33.35 9.37 2.08
N HIS A 118 33.38 10.35 1.18
CA HIS A 118 32.94 10.23 -0.20
C HIS A 118 33.93 9.32 -0.94
N GLU A 119 33.59 8.07 -1.13
CA GLU A 119 34.22 7.17 -2.09
C GLU A 119 33.17 6.53 -2.97
N GLU A 120 33.51 6.43 -4.27
CA GLU A 120 32.66 5.83 -5.31
C GLU A 120 32.14 4.46 -4.88
N ALA A 121 30.84 4.22 -5.11
CA ALA A 121 30.18 2.96 -4.78
C ALA A 121 30.83 1.79 -5.54
N PRO A 122 31.27 0.72 -4.86
CA PRO A 122 31.78 -0.45 -5.54
C PRO A 122 30.65 -1.16 -6.29
N GLU A 123 30.93 -1.63 -7.52
CA GLU A 123 30.05 -2.50 -8.30
C GLU A 123 29.62 -3.71 -7.45
N MET A 124 28.32 -3.79 -7.16
CA MET A 124 27.76 -4.90 -6.43
C MET A 124 27.58 -6.12 -7.35
N GLY A 125 28.52 -7.03 -7.31
CA GLY A 125 28.36 -8.37 -7.87
C GLY A 125 27.21 -9.11 -7.18
N PRO A 126 26.67 -10.19 -7.82
CA PRO A 126 25.53 -10.95 -7.30
C PRO A 126 25.88 -11.55 -5.93
N ARG A 127 25.22 -11.08 -4.87
CA ARG A 127 25.36 -11.60 -3.52
C ARG A 127 24.39 -12.78 -3.31
N PRO A 128 24.77 -13.81 -2.53
CA PRO A 128 23.88 -14.94 -2.26
C PRO A 128 22.61 -14.49 -1.54
N SER A 129 21.45 -14.92 -2.03
CA SER A 129 20.13 -14.63 -1.53
C SER A 129 19.95 -15.16 -0.10
N THR A 130 19.97 -14.27 0.88
CA THR A 130 19.39 -14.57 2.19
C THR A 130 17.88 -14.53 2.05
N SER A 131 17.18 -15.57 2.48
CA SER A 131 15.74 -15.72 2.33
C SER A 131 14.97 -14.53 2.92
N LEU A 132 14.13 -13.90 2.10
CA LEU A 132 13.26 -12.79 2.49
C LEU A 132 12.28 -13.21 3.61
N ARG A 133 11.87 -14.48 3.67
CA ARG A 133 11.01 -15.02 4.74
C ARG A 133 11.65 -14.89 6.12
N SER A 134 12.96 -15.14 6.26
CA SER A 134 13.66 -14.97 7.53
C SER A 134 13.92 -13.50 7.89
N ALA A 135 13.96 -12.60 6.91
CA ALA A 135 14.07 -11.16 7.13
C ALA A 135 12.70 -10.52 7.41
N LEU A 136 11.60 -11.17 6.97
CA LEU A 136 10.25 -10.65 7.08
C LEU A 136 9.59 -10.89 8.45
N ARG A 137 10.05 -11.87 9.26
CA ARG A 137 9.57 -12.06 10.65
C ARG A 137 10.67 -12.55 11.58
N GLY A 138 10.79 -11.91 12.73
CA GLY A 138 11.53 -12.44 13.88
C GLY A 138 10.60 -13.28 14.78
N GLY A 139 10.13 -14.44 14.30
CA GLY A 139 9.26 -15.32 15.08
C GLY A 139 8.98 -16.66 14.39
N ASP A 140 8.75 -17.69 15.19
CA ASP A 140 8.79 -19.12 14.85
C ASP A 140 7.55 -19.69 14.12
N GLU A 141 6.66 -18.85 13.54
CA GLU A 141 5.53 -19.33 12.73
C GLU A 141 5.63 -18.90 11.26
N GLU A 142 5.53 -19.88 10.39
CA GLU A 142 5.68 -19.83 8.92
C GLU A 142 4.46 -19.19 8.22
N SER A 143 4.10 -17.95 8.63
CA SER A 143 3.01 -17.21 7.97
C SER A 143 3.56 -16.27 6.91
N ASP A 144 3.04 -16.37 5.69
CA ASP A 144 3.39 -15.46 4.60
C ASP A 144 3.06 -14.02 4.96
N VAL A 145 3.93 -13.07 4.59
CA VAL A 145 3.68 -11.64 4.74
C VAL A 145 2.48 -11.26 3.86
N PRO A 146 1.39 -10.72 4.44
CA PRO A 146 0.22 -10.37 3.66
C PRO A 146 0.52 -9.25 2.67
N VAL A 147 0.07 -9.43 1.42
CA VAL A 147 0.20 -8.48 0.32
C VAL A 147 -1.18 -7.95 -0.05
N ILE A 148 -1.38 -6.65 0.04
CA ILE A 148 -2.60 -5.95 -0.36
C ILE A 148 -2.32 -5.24 -1.68
N PHE A 149 -2.98 -5.66 -2.74
CA PHE A 149 -2.85 -5.08 -4.06
C PHE A 149 -4.05 -4.20 -4.40
N ASP A 150 -3.83 -2.89 -4.52
CA ASP A 150 -4.79 -1.90 -5.03
C ASP A 150 -4.45 -1.62 -6.49
N PRO A 151 -5.21 -2.17 -7.47
CA PRO A 151 -4.86 -2.13 -8.90
C PRO A 151 -5.19 -0.77 -9.52
N VAL A 152 -4.50 0.28 -9.09
CA VAL A 152 -4.74 1.66 -9.51
C VAL A 152 -4.47 1.81 -11.00
N MET A 153 -5.52 2.08 -11.78
CA MET A 153 -5.46 2.27 -13.24
C MET A 153 -5.70 3.71 -13.65
N VAL A 154 -6.48 4.44 -12.87
CA VAL A 154 -6.92 5.80 -13.19
C VAL A 154 -6.85 6.66 -11.94
N ALA A 155 -6.32 7.87 -12.06
CA ALA A 155 -6.36 8.86 -10.98
C ALA A 155 -7.80 9.32 -10.70
N THR A 156 -8.07 9.85 -9.51
CA THR A 156 -9.38 10.45 -9.17
C THR A 156 -9.81 11.54 -10.16
N SER A 157 -8.86 12.21 -10.80
CA SER A 157 -9.08 13.22 -11.85
C SER A 157 -9.42 12.65 -13.23
N GLY A 158 -9.42 11.31 -13.40
CA GLY A 158 -9.64 10.63 -14.68
C GLY A 158 -8.38 10.41 -15.54
N ALA A 159 -7.20 10.85 -15.09
CA ALA A 159 -5.95 10.60 -15.82
C ALA A 159 -5.55 9.11 -15.80
N PRO A 160 -5.21 8.48 -16.94
CA PRO A 160 -4.75 7.11 -16.99
C PRO A 160 -3.38 6.98 -16.29
N LEU A 161 -3.21 5.96 -15.44
CA LEU A 161 -2.01 5.66 -14.67
C LEU A 161 -1.43 4.27 -14.99
N ALA A 162 -2.17 3.43 -15.71
CA ALA A 162 -1.72 2.12 -16.18
C ALA A 162 -2.13 1.97 -17.66
N ASP A 163 -1.22 1.46 -18.48
CA ASP A 163 -1.48 1.05 -19.85
C ASP A 163 -1.92 -0.43 -19.92
N ALA A 164 -2.24 -0.92 -21.12
CA ALA A 164 -2.72 -2.27 -21.35
C ALA A 164 -1.70 -3.34 -20.89
N ASP A 165 -0.41 -3.12 -21.15
CA ASP A 165 0.65 -4.06 -20.77
C ASP A 165 0.81 -4.12 -19.25
N THR A 166 0.68 -2.98 -18.57
CA THR A 166 0.68 -2.91 -17.10
C THR A 166 -0.51 -3.67 -16.51
N ILE A 167 -1.72 -3.52 -17.10
CA ILE A 167 -2.91 -4.26 -16.65
C ILE A 167 -2.72 -5.78 -16.83
N VAL A 168 -2.11 -6.21 -17.94
CA VAL A 168 -1.75 -7.63 -18.14
C VAL A 168 -0.78 -8.12 -17.07
N ALA A 169 0.23 -7.32 -16.73
CA ALA A 169 1.20 -7.66 -15.67
C ALA A 169 0.57 -7.76 -14.26
N PHE A 170 -0.56 -7.10 -14.01
CA PHE A 170 -1.29 -7.19 -12.74
C PHE A 170 -1.71 -8.62 -12.36
N ALA A 171 -1.93 -9.49 -13.35
CA ALA A 171 -2.24 -10.90 -13.10
C ALA A 171 -1.15 -11.62 -12.27
N ARG A 172 0.11 -11.20 -12.39
CA ARG A 172 1.22 -11.73 -11.59
C ARG A 172 1.17 -11.24 -10.15
N LEU A 173 0.88 -9.95 -9.94
CA LEU A 173 0.74 -9.36 -8.62
C LEU A 173 -0.48 -9.94 -7.88
N MET A 174 -1.61 -10.13 -8.57
CA MET A 174 -2.81 -10.76 -7.99
C MET A 174 -2.55 -12.17 -7.48
N ARG A 175 -1.72 -12.98 -8.16
CA ARG A 175 -1.35 -14.34 -7.69
C ARG A 175 -0.53 -14.34 -6.39
N LEU A 176 0.12 -13.23 -6.07
CA LEU A 176 0.93 -13.06 -4.87
C LEU A 176 0.16 -12.32 -3.77
N ALA A 177 -0.98 -11.71 -4.13
CA ALA A 177 -1.76 -10.90 -3.21
C ALA A 177 -2.62 -11.75 -2.28
N THR A 178 -2.61 -11.42 -1.00
CA THR A 178 -3.58 -11.91 -0.01
C THR A 178 -4.96 -11.32 -0.29
N LEU A 179 -4.98 -10.05 -0.73
CA LEU A 179 -6.21 -9.30 -1.04
C LEU A 179 -5.97 -8.37 -2.22
N THR A 180 -6.89 -8.39 -3.19
CA THR A 180 -6.97 -7.38 -4.27
C THR A 180 -8.19 -6.49 -4.03
N THR A 181 -8.02 -5.15 -4.19
CA THR A 181 -9.05 -4.16 -3.81
C THR A 181 -9.49 -3.28 -4.99
N PRO A 182 -10.04 -3.82 -6.09
CA PRO A 182 -10.48 -3.02 -7.23
C PRO A 182 -11.77 -2.24 -6.92
N ASN A 183 -11.93 -1.07 -7.53
CA ASN A 183 -13.22 -0.45 -7.71
C ASN A 183 -13.97 -1.11 -8.89
N LEU A 184 -15.24 -0.72 -9.15
CA LEU A 184 -16.04 -1.35 -10.20
C LEU A 184 -15.44 -1.22 -11.61
N PRO A 185 -14.94 -0.05 -12.05
CA PRO A 185 -14.21 0.09 -13.33
C PRO A 185 -12.94 -0.78 -13.40
N GLU A 186 -12.13 -0.80 -12.35
CA GLU A 186 -10.92 -1.61 -12.28
C GLU A 186 -11.25 -3.10 -12.34
N LEU A 187 -12.28 -3.54 -11.62
CA LEU A 187 -12.74 -4.94 -11.64
C LEU A 187 -13.16 -5.37 -13.06
N ALA A 188 -13.89 -4.50 -13.78
CA ALA A 188 -14.26 -4.78 -15.16
C ALA A 188 -13.03 -4.90 -16.08
N ALA A 189 -12.03 -4.01 -15.92
CA ALA A 189 -10.78 -4.04 -16.69
C ALA A 189 -9.92 -5.30 -16.38
N LEU A 190 -10.03 -5.85 -15.17
CA LEU A 190 -9.37 -7.11 -14.76
C LEU A 190 -10.11 -8.37 -15.23
N GLY A 191 -11.18 -8.24 -16.00
CA GLY A 191 -11.97 -9.37 -16.52
C GLY A 191 -13.09 -9.84 -15.59
N GLY A 192 -13.41 -9.05 -14.57
CA GLY A 192 -14.50 -9.32 -13.64
C GLY A 192 -14.10 -10.20 -12.44
N GLU A 193 -15.06 -10.44 -11.57
CA GLU A 193 -14.85 -11.13 -10.30
C GLU A 193 -14.25 -12.54 -10.46
N ALA A 194 -14.79 -13.32 -11.40
CA ALA A 194 -14.32 -14.69 -11.63
C ALA A 194 -12.86 -14.73 -12.05
N ALA A 195 -12.41 -13.79 -12.90
CA ALA A 195 -11.02 -13.70 -13.36
C ALA A 195 -10.07 -13.33 -12.21
N VAL A 196 -10.46 -12.38 -11.36
CA VAL A 196 -9.67 -12.00 -10.18
C VAL A 196 -9.58 -13.16 -9.19
N LEU A 197 -10.69 -13.79 -8.82
CA LEU A 197 -10.71 -14.91 -7.88
C LEU A 197 -9.96 -16.14 -8.39
N ALA A 198 -9.93 -16.36 -9.71
CA ALA A 198 -9.15 -17.44 -10.33
C ALA A 198 -7.62 -17.30 -10.13
N THR A 199 -7.14 -16.13 -9.73
CA THR A 199 -5.72 -15.93 -9.37
C THR A 199 -5.37 -16.45 -7.96
N GLY A 200 -6.37 -16.78 -7.14
CA GLY A 200 -6.19 -17.25 -5.76
C GLY A 200 -6.24 -16.13 -4.69
N THR A 201 -6.30 -14.86 -5.10
CA THR A 201 -6.43 -13.72 -4.17
C THR A 201 -7.84 -13.64 -3.59
N ALA A 202 -7.99 -13.17 -2.34
CA ALA A 202 -9.26 -12.66 -1.87
C ALA A 202 -9.60 -11.34 -2.60
N LEU A 203 -10.88 -11.00 -2.70
CA LEU A 203 -11.34 -9.85 -3.45
C LEU A 203 -12.18 -8.91 -2.58
N LEU A 204 -11.80 -7.64 -2.49
CA LEU A 204 -12.64 -6.59 -1.94
C LEU A 204 -13.15 -5.69 -3.08
N VAL A 205 -14.39 -5.86 -3.48
CA VAL A 205 -15.05 -4.99 -4.45
C VAL A 205 -15.48 -3.71 -3.76
N LYS A 206 -14.88 -2.57 -4.16
CA LYS A 206 -15.20 -1.25 -3.59
C LYS A 206 -16.45 -0.67 -4.24
N GLY A 207 -17.52 -0.46 -3.47
CA GLY A 207 -18.83 0.01 -3.96
C GLY A 207 -18.94 1.52 -4.16
N GLY A 208 -17.91 2.29 -3.89
CA GLY A 208 -17.96 3.76 -3.90
C GLY A 208 -18.39 4.41 -5.23
N HIS A 209 -18.20 3.70 -6.36
CA HIS A 209 -18.65 4.11 -7.70
C HIS A 209 -20.10 3.69 -8.03
N GLY A 210 -20.77 2.96 -7.16
CA GLY A 210 -22.18 2.60 -7.31
C GLY A 210 -23.09 3.81 -7.14
N ALA A 211 -24.35 3.68 -7.60
CA ALA A 211 -25.39 4.68 -7.41
C ALA A 211 -26.09 4.49 -6.05
N GLY A 212 -26.78 5.54 -5.56
CA GLY A 212 -27.60 5.50 -4.35
C GLY A 212 -26.91 6.00 -3.09
N ASP A 213 -27.68 6.00 -1.99
CA ASP A 213 -27.30 6.59 -0.70
C ASP A 213 -26.51 5.63 0.21
N THR A 214 -26.33 4.39 -0.24
CA THR A 214 -25.57 3.37 0.47
C THR A 214 -24.37 2.93 -0.37
N ILE A 215 -23.21 2.85 0.26
CA ILE A 215 -21.99 2.25 -0.30
C ILE A 215 -21.92 0.83 0.22
N GLU A 216 -21.78 -0.14 -0.67
CA GLU A 216 -21.65 -1.57 -0.35
C GLU A 216 -20.27 -2.06 -0.80
N ASP A 217 -19.37 -2.26 0.14
CA ASP A 217 -18.08 -2.91 -0.10
C ASP A 217 -18.26 -4.41 0.18
N ARG A 218 -17.82 -5.27 -0.75
CA ARG A 218 -18.01 -6.72 -0.64
C ARG A 218 -16.68 -7.46 -0.64
N LEU A 219 -16.37 -8.09 0.48
CA LEU A 219 -15.22 -9.00 0.63
C LEU A 219 -15.63 -10.41 0.24
N VAL A 220 -14.92 -11.00 -0.73
CA VAL A 220 -15.10 -12.38 -1.19
C VAL A 220 -13.83 -13.17 -0.90
N THR A 221 -14.00 -14.28 -0.18
CA THR A 221 -12.92 -15.21 0.19
C THR A 221 -13.38 -16.64 -0.11
N PRO A 222 -12.49 -17.65 -0.08
CA PRO A 222 -12.90 -19.05 -0.18
C PRO A 222 -13.88 -19.50 0.92
N ALA A 223 -13.89 -18.82 2.07
CA ALA A 223 -14.82 -19.12 3.18
C ALA A 223 -16.20 -18.49 3.00
N GLY A 224 -16.41 -17.63 2.02
CA GLY A 224 -17.67 -16.96 1.73
C GLY A 224 -17.51 -15.47 1.46
N ALA A 225 -18.64 -14.76 1.43
CA ALA A 225 -18.68 -13.32 1.21
C ALA A 225 -19.21 -12.57 2.44
N SER A 226 -18.58 -11.40 2.71
CA SER A 226 -19.02 -10.44 3.73
C SER A 226 -19.37 -9.11 3.07
N LEU A 227 -20.46 -8.49 3.48
CA LEU A 227 -20.93 -7.20 2.99
C LEU A 227 -20.77 -6.12 4.06
N PHE A 228 -20.17 -5.00 3.67
CA PHE A 228 -20.02 -3.81 4.50
C PHE A 228 -20.84 -2.67 3.89
N ALA A 229 -22.06 -2.51 4.38
CA ALA A 229 -23.00 -1.47 3.93
C ALA A 229 -22.90 -0.24 4.83
N ASN A 230 -22.72 0.94 4.23
CA ASN A 230 -22.59 2.19 4.95
C ASN A 230 -23.30 3.34 4.21
N PRO A 231 -23.91 4.32 4.89
CA PRO A 231 -24.45 5.51 4.27
C PRO A 231 -23.35 6.26 3.49
N ARG A 232 -23.70 6.77 2.31
CA ARG A 232 -22.78 7.63 1.51
C ARG A 232 -22.50 8.94 2.25
N ILE A 233 -21.24 9.35 2.29
CA ILE A 233 -20.84 10.67 2.79
C ILE A 233 -20.79 11.58 1.57
N ASP A 234 -21.63 12.62 1.58
CA ASP A 234 -21.65 13.65 0.54
C ASP A 234 -20.44 14.57 0.70
N THR A 235 -19.43 14.34 -0.09
CA THR A 235 -18.20 15.14 -0.11
C THR A 235 -17.50 15.03 -1.45
N ARG A 236 -16.90 16.13 -1.91
CA ARG A 236 -16.01 16.15 -3.07
C ARG A 236 -14.57 15.74 -2.74
N HIS A 237 -14.21 15.67 -1.46
CA HIS A 237 -12.86 15.44 -0.98
C HIS A 237 -12.54 13.93 -0.88
N THR A 238 -12.59 13.24 -2.02
CA THR A 238 -12.46 11.79 -2.12
C THR A 238 -11.09 11.33 -2.63
N HIS A 239 -10.15 12.27 -2.82
CA HIS A 239 -8.84 11.96 -3.36
C HIS A 239 -8.04 11.06 -2.41
N GLY A 240 -7.62 9.89 -2.91
CA GLY A 240 -6.82 8.93 -2.16
C GLY A 240 -7.61 7.91 -1.32
N THR A 241 -8.94 7.83 -1.45
CA THR A 241 -9.76 6.85 -0.68
C THR A 241 -9.32 5.41 -0.89
N GLY A 242 -8.99 4.99 -2.14
CA GLY A 242 -8.48 3.66 -2.44
C GLY A 242 -7.14 3.38 -1.76
N CYS A 243 -6.17 4.28 -1.93
CA CYS A 243 -4.86 4.20 -1.30
C CYS A 243 -4.98 4.08 0.23
N THR A 244 -5.80 4.95 0.85
CA THR A 244 -6.05 4.95 2.28
C THR A 244 -6.67 3.64 2.76
N LEU A 245 -7.68 3.12 2.06
CA LEU A 245 -8.31 1.85 2.43
C LEU A 245 -7.32 0.69 2.37
N ALA A 246 -6.59 0.56 1.27
CA ALA A 246 -5.62 -0.52 1.10
C ALA A 246 -4.50 -0.47 2.16
N SER A 247 -3.99 0.73 2.49
CA SER A 247 -2.97 0.91 3.53
C SER A 247 -3.49 0.69 4.94
N ALA A 248 -4.76 1.05 5.21
CA ALA A 248 -5.39 0.75 6.48
C ALA A 248 -5.58 -0.76 6.70
N ILE A 249 -5.98 -1.49 5.64
CA ILE A 249 -6.09 -2.95 5.68
C ILE A 249 -4.71 -3.58 5.89
N ALA A 250 -3.68 -3.13 5.14
CA ALA A 250 -2.31 -3.61 5.30
C ALA A 250 -1.80 -3.42 6.73
N THR A 251 -2.08 -2.25 7.33
CA THR A 251 -1.69 -1.96 8.72
C THR A 251 -2.41 -2.89 9.71
N GLY A 252 -3.69 -3.17 9.48
CA GLY A 252 -4.45 -4.10 10.30
C GLY A 252 -3.90 -5.53 10.23
N LEU A 253 -3.63 -6.03 9.01
CA LEU A 253 -3.06 -7.36 8.80
C LEU A 253 -1.64 -7.47 9.37
N GLY A 254 -0.79 -6.45 9.16
CA GLY A 254 0.55 -6.37 9.75
C GLY A 254 0.54 -6.32 11.29
N ALA A 255 -0.54 -5.84 11.89
CA ALA A 255 -0.79 -5.89 13.33
C ALA A 255 -1.38 -7.23 13.81
N GLY A 256 -1.66 -8.17 12.90
CA GLY A 256 -2.20 -9.50 13.21
C GLY A 256 -3.73 -9.59 13.25
N LEU A 257 -4.45 -8.58 12.77
CA LEU A 257 -5.92 -8.67 12.69
C LEU A 257 -6.35 -9.70 11.63
N PRO A 258 -7.46 -10.41 11.84
CA PRO A 258 -8.12 -11.19 10.81
C PRO A 258 -8.53 -10.31 9.62
N LEU A 259 -8.57 -10.88 8.41
CA LEU A 259 -8.83 -10.13 7.16
C LEU A 259 -10.13 -9.32 7.20
N ALA A 260 -11.23 -9.92 7.66
CA ALA A 260 -12.53 -9.24 7.73
C ALA A 260 -12.50 -8.05 8.72
N ASP A 261 -11.81 -8.20 9.85
CA ASP A 261 -11.66 -7.15 10.86
C ASP A 261 -10.75 -6.01 10.36
N ALA A 262 -9.66 -6.35 9.64
CA ALA A 262 -8.79 -5.37 9.01
C ALA A 262 -9.55 -4.55 7.94
N VAL A 263 -10.42 -5.20 7.15
CA VAL A 263 -11.30 -4.53 6.16
C VAL A 263 -12.31 -3.62 6.87
N ALA A 264 -13.03 -4.12 7.88
CA ALA A 264 -14.00 -3.32 8.63
C ALA A 264 -13.35 -2.08 9.27
N ARG A 265 -12.18 -2.26 9.92
CA ARG A 265 -11.40 -1.17 10.49
C ARG A 265 -10.94 -0.16 9.42
N GLY A 266 -10.48 -0.65 8.26
CA GLY A 266 -10.06 0.21 7.15
C GLY A 266 -11.20 1.07 6.61
N ILE A 267 -12.38 0.48 6.41
CA ILE A 267 -13.60 1.20 5.99
C ILE A 267 -13.98 2.27 7.03
N ALA A 268 -13.98 1.92 8.32
CA ALA A 268 -14.29 2.86 9.39
C ALA A 268 -13.31 4.06 9.41
N TYR A 269 -12.02 3.79 9.23
CA TYR A 269 -11.00 4.84 9.15
C TYR A 269 -11.18 5.76 7.93
N VAL A 270 -11.40 5.20 6.73
CA VAL A 270 -11.67 6.00 5.53
C VAL A 270 -12.90 6.90 5.72
N ARG A 271 -13.95 6.38 6.31
CA ARG A 271 -15.18 7.16 6.58
C ARG A 271 -14.92 8.31 7.55
N ALA A 272 -14.17 8.06 8.60
CA ALA A 272 -13.77 9.11 9.54
C ALA A 272 -12.90 10.17 8.86
N ALA A 273 -11.95 9.75 8.02
CA ALA A 273 -11.09 10.67 7.26
C ALA A 273 -11.88 11.52 6.23
N LEU A 274 -12.90 10.93 5.57
CA LEU A 274 -13.80 11.67 4.68
C LEU A 274 -14.62 12.73 5.43
N ALA A 275 -15.18 12.36 6.58
CA ALA A 275 -15.97 13.28 7.41
C ALA A 275 -15.14 14.46 7.97
N ASN A 276 -13.82 14.29 8.10
CA ASN A 276 -12.88 15.29 8.60
C ASN A 276 -11.99 15.88 7.49
N ALA A 277 -12.43 15.86 6.23
CA ALA A 277 -11.68 16.42 5.12
C ALA A 277 -11.42 17.93 5.33
N PRO A 278 -10.15 18.40 5.15
CA PRO A 278 -9.79 19.81 5.47
C PRO A 278 -10.29 20.85 4.45
N GLY A 279 -10.93 20.42 3.37
CA GLY A 279 -11.47 21.31 2.34
C GLY A 279 -10.43 21.98 1.45
N LEU A 280 -9.23 21.40 1.32
CA LEU A 280 -8.13 21.98 0.57
C LEU A 280 -8.27 21.75 -0.96
N GLY A 281 -7.89 22.76 -1.73
CA GLY A 281 -7.86 22.73 -3.19
C GLY A 281 -9.20 22.99 -3.87
N ALA A 282 -9.16 23.27 -5.17
CA ALA A 282 -10.33 23.63 -5.97
C ALA A 282 -11.08 22.42 -6.57
N GLY A 283 -10.40 21.26 -6.68
CA GLY A 283 -10.94 20.02 -7.20
C GLY A 283 -11.25 18.98 -6.11
N HIS A 284 -10.97 17.70 -6.41
CA HIS A 284 -11.07 16.62 -5.44
C HIS A 284 -9.96 16.76 -4.38
N GLY A 285 -10.32 17.29 -3.22
CA GLY A 285 -9.36 17.53 -2.15
C GLY A 285 -8.96 16.27 -1.37
N PRO A 286 -7.90 16.37 -0.55
CA PRO A 286 -7.47 15.28 0.32
C PRO A 286 -8.46 15.03 1.46
N MET A 287 -8.45 13.80 1.97
CA MET A 287 -9.13 13.45 3.22
C MET A 287 -8.37 13.96 4.44
N GLY A 288 -9.03 14.02 5.59
CA GLY A 288 -8.44 14.36 6.89
C GLY A 288 -7.81 13.15 7.55
N HIS A 289 -6.59 12.79 7.18
CA HIS A 289 -5.91 11.59 7.69
C HIS A 289 -5.48 11.70 9.16
N ALA A 290 -5.27 12.93 9.68
CA ALA A 290 -4.73 13.18 11.02
C ALA A 290 -5.84 13.16 12.10
N LEU A 291 -6.51 12.02 12.23
CA LEU A 291 -7.60 11.83 13.18
C LEU A 291 -7.06 11.62 14.60
N GLY A 292 -7.46 12.50 15.54
CA GLY A 292 -7.09 12.39 16.95
C GLY A 292 -5.63 12.73 17.26
N THR A 293 -4.86 13.27 16.30
CA THR A 293 -3.52 13.79 16.57
C THR A 293 -3.60 15.20 17.13
N THR A 294 -2.86 15.42 18.22
CA THR A 294 -2.70 16.77 18.77
C THR A 294 -1.53 17.45 18.07
N PRO A 295 -1.68 18.66 17.51
CA PRO A 295 -0.57 19.45 17.00
C PRO A 295 0.53 19.59 18.03
N PHE A 296 1.81 19.57 17.59
CA PHE A 296 2.98 19.56 18.48
C PHE A 296 2.95 20.70 19.52
N ASP A 297 2.64 21.93 19.09
CA ASP A 297 2.58 23.09 19.95
C ASP A 297 1.54 22.96 21.07
N LEU A 298 0.43 22.23 20.82
CA LEU A 298 -0.59 21.97 21.85
C LEU A 298 -0.18 20.86 22.81
N ILE A 299 0.77 19.97 22.44
CA ILE A 299 1.32 18.95 23.34
C ILE A 299 2.19 19.62 24.40
N GLU A 300 2.99 20.61 24.04
CA GLU A 300 3.85 21.34 24.99
C GLU A 300 3.04 22.25 25.91
N ALA A 301 2.00 22.92 25.40
CA ALA A 301 1.12 23.75 26.21
C ALA A 301 0.39 22.99 27.32
N ASN A 302 0.16 21.69 27.17
CA ASN A 302 -0.45 20.82 28.18
C ASN A 302 0.55 20.24 29.20
N ARG A 303 1.86 20.52 29.06
CA ARG A 303 2.93 20.06 29.99
C ARG A 303 3.37 21.17 30.95
N ALA A 304 2.93 22.39 30.75
CA ALA A 304 3.16 23.55 31.62
C ALA A 304 1.97 23.77 32.55
#